data_00623bed57d54742d21cc75a7cc6d9a3
#
_entry.id   00623bed57d54742d21cc75a7cc6d9a3
#
_cell.length_a   1.000
_cell.length_b   1.000
_cell.length_c   1.000
_cell.angle_alpha   90.00
_cell.angle_beta   90.00
_cell.angle_gamma   90.00
#
_symmetry.space_group_name_H-M   'P 1'
#
loop_
_entity.id
_entity.type
_entity.pdbx_description
1 polymer ?
#
loop_
_entity_poly.entity_id
_entity_poly.type
_entity_poly.pdbx_seq_one_letter_code
_entity_poly.pdbx_strand_id
1 'polypeptide(L)'
;MNDSLPPYAELLQLRTEQGEDGQTLFVMPFHDDVVGRPGYLHGGAIAGLLEFAAYGELSLALRGRDLHPKPISVTVDYLLGGRDRDTYAAAVIERLGARIANVEAFAWQKDRATPIASARINFLLAAD
;
A
#
# COMPACT_ATOMS: atom_id res chain seq x y z
N MET A 1 -19.39 1.87 -7.24
CA MET A 1 -17.97 2.12 -7.02
C MET A 1 -17.30 2.39 -8.34
N ASN A 2 -16.46 3.37 -8.36
CA ASN A 2 -15.69 3.68 -9.53
C ASN A 2 -14.54 2.67 -9.66
N ASP A 3 -14.50 1.96 -10.76
CA ASP A 3 -13.46 0.94 -10.98
C ASP A 3 -12.14 1.53 -11.46
N SER A 4 -12.13 2.84 -11.77
CA SER A 4 -10.90 3.47 -12.21
C SER A 4 -9.97 3.71 -11.01
N LEU A 5 -8.69 3.48 -11.25
CA LEU A 5 -7.67 3.74 -10.25
C LEU A 5 -7.26 5.21 -10.30
N PRO A 6 -6.81 5.78 -9.18
CA PRO A 6 -6.18 7.10 -9.22
C PRO A 6 -4.99 7.07 -10.18
N PRO A 7 -4.65 8.22 -10.79
CA PRO A 7 -3.58 8.26 -11.80
C PRO A 7 -2.26 7.65 -11.35
N TYR A 8 -1.86 7.87 -10.11
CA TYR A 8 -0.59 7.31 -9.65
C TYR A 8 -0.65 5.79 -9.49
N ALA A 9 -1.80 5.25 -9.05
CA ALA A 9 -1.97 3.80 -8.99
C ALA A 9 -1.94 3.19 -10.39
N GLU A 10 -2.49 3.89 -11.39
CA GLU A 10 -2.39 3.45 -12.77
C GLU A 10 -0.95 3.47 -13.27
N LEU A 11 -0.19 4.52 -12.93
CA LEU A 11 1.23 4.59 -13.29
C LEU A 11 1.99 3.41 -12.71
N LEU A 12 1.72 3.04 -11.47
CA LEU A 12 2.35 1.90 -10.82
C LEU A 12 1.81 0.57 -11.34
N GLN A 13 0.72 0.58 -12.10
CA GLN A 13 0.04 -0.60 -12.63
C GLN A 13 -0.44 -1.55 -11.52
N LEU A 14 -1.01 -0.98 -10.46
CA LEU A 14 -1.47 -1.76 -9.32
C LEU A 14 -2.70 -2.58 -9.69
N ARG A 15 -2.76 -3.80 -9.14
CA ARG A 15 -3.95 -4.64 -9.18
C ARG A 15 -4.17 -5.23 -7.79
N THR A 16 -5.32 -5.82 -7.56
CA THR A 16 -5.62 -6.46 -6.28
C THR A 16 -5.82 -7.95 -6.49
N GLU A 17 -5.46 -8.73 -5.47
CA GLU A 17 -5.68 -10.16 -5.42
C GLU A 17 -6.22 -10.51 -4.04
N GLN A 18 -6.95 -11.62 -3.95
CA GLN A 18 -7.38 -12.15 -2.66
C GLN A 18 -6.31 -13.09 -2.12
N GLY A 19 -5.84 -12.82 -0.90
CA GLY A 19 -4.94 -13.73 -0.21
C GLY A 19 -5.68 -14.95 0.32
N GLU A 20 -4.91 -15.93 0.81
CA GLU A 20 -5.47 -17.19 1.31
C GLU A 20 -6.46 -16.99 2.45
N ASP A 21 -6.24 -15.99 3.28
CA ASP A 21 -7.09 -15.68 4.43
C ASP A 21 -8.21 -14.69 4.07
N GLY A 22 -8.42 -14.42 2.79
CA GLY A 22 -9.41 -13.46 2.32
C GLY A 22 -8.95 -12.01 2.37
N GLN A 23 -7.76 -11.74 2.84
CA GLN A 23 -7.22 -10.40 2.87
C GLN A 23 -6.93 -9.89 1.46
N THR A 24 -7.25 -8.63 1.19
CA THR A 24 -6.92 -8.01 -0.09
C THR A 24 -5.43 -7.71 -0.15
N LEU A 25 -4.78 -8.18 -1.20
CA LEU A 25 -3.39 -7.89 -1.48
C LEU A 25 -3.32 -6.90 -2.63
N PHE A 26 -2.42 -5.94 -2.53
CA PHE A 26 -2.10 -5.05 -3.64
C PHE A 26 -0.85 -5.57 -4.31
N VAL A 27 -0.85 -5.59 -5.65
CA VAL A 27 0.25 -6.16 -6.43
C VAL A 27 0.75 -5.12 -7.42
N MET A 28 2.05 -4.93 -7.43
CA MET A 28 2.73 -4.05 -8.37
C MET A 28 3.66 -4.88 -9.23
N PRO A 29 3.41 -4.98 -10.56
CA PRO A 29 4.33 -5.69 -11.44
C PRO A 29 5.61 -4.87 -11.63
N PHE A 30 6.69 -5.55 -12.02
CA PHE A 30 7.91 -4.87 -12.38
C PHE A 30 7.80 -4.36 -13.82
N HIS A 31 8.00 -3.08 -14.03
CA HIS A 31 7.95 -2.47 -15.36
C HIS A 31 8.81 -1.20 -15.37
N ASP A 32 8.92 -0.58 -16.54
CA ASP A 32 9.87 0.53 -16.72
C ASP A 32 9.64 1.70 -15.78
N ASP A 33 8.37 2.00 -15.45
CA ASP A 33 8.05 3.16 -14.64
C ASP A 33 8.33 2.99 -13.15
N VAL A 34 8.67 1.78 -12.70
CA VAL A 34 8.95 1.52 -11.28
C VAL A 34 10.41 1.16 -11.04
N VAL A 35 11.26 1.26 -12.07
CA VAL A 35 12.67 0.94 -11.96
C VAL A 35 13.42 2.10 -11.31
N GLY A 36 14.24 1.78 -10.30
CA GLY A 36 15.20 2.72 -9.74
C GLY A 36 16.51 2.61 -10.50
N ARG A 37 17.37 1.71 -10.07
CA ARG A 37 18.54 1.33 -10.87
C ARG A 37 18.24 0.02 -11.58
N PRO A 38 18.98 -0.31 -12.66
CA PRO A 38 18.66 -1.53 -13.44
C PRO A 38 18.55 -2.78 -12.57
N GLY A 39 17.45 -3.50 -12.73
CA GLY A 39 17.17 -4.71 -11.99
C GLY A 39 16.60 -4.50 -10.59
N TYR A 40 16.39 -3.24 -10.18
CA TYR A 40 15.88 -2.92 -8.83
C TYR A 40 14.69 -1.98 -8.89
N LEU A 41 13.78 -2.15 -7.94
CA LEU A 41 12.64 -1.25 -7.79
C LEU A 41 13.09 0.10 -7.22
N HIS A 42 12.46 1.15 -7.71
CA HIS A 42 12.61 2.48 -7.15
C HIS A 42 11.93 2.53 -5.77
N GLY A 43 12.61 3.12 -4.78
CA GLY A 43 12.05 3.21 -3.42
C GLY A 43 10.72 3.96 -3.38
N GLY A 44 10.59 5.02 -4.18
CA GLY A 44 9.33 5.76 -4.25
C GLY A 44 8.16 4.93 -4.76
N ALA A 45 8.41 3.99 -5.68
CA ALA A 45 7.36 3.10 -6.16
C ALA A 45 6.92 2.14 -5.06
N ILE A 46 7.87 1.60 -4.29
CA ILE A 46 7.56 0.74 -3.14
C ILE A 46 6.74 1.53 -2.11
N ALA A 47 7.15 2.76 -1.82
CA ALA A 47 6.42 3.62 -0.87
C ALA A 47 5.00 3.89 -1.35
N GLY A 48 4.82 4.14 -2.65
CA GLY A 48 3.49 4.33 -3.23
C GLY A 48 2.62 3.11 -3.08
N LEU A 49 3.17 1.92 -3.37
CA LEU A 49 2.45 0.66 -3.18
C LEU A 49 1.99 0.50 -1.73
N LEU A 50 2.88 0.76 -0.77
CA LEU A 50 2.56 0.64 0.64
C LEU A 50 1.45 1.61 1.05
N GLU A 51 1.50 2.83 0.54
CA GLU A 51 0.48 3.83 0.85
C GLU A 51 -0.88 3.42 0.30
N PHE A 52 -0.93 2.90 -0.94
CA PHE A 52 -2.19 2.43 -1.52
C PHE A 52 -2.74 1.22 -0.77
N ALA A 53 -1.88 0.30 -0.32
CA ALA A 53 -2.33 -0.85 0.47
C ALA A 53 -2.96 -0.38 1.79
N ALA A 54 -2.33 0.57 2.47
CA ALA A 54 -2.86 1.12 3.71
C ALA A 54 -4.17 1.86 3.48
N TYR A 55 -4.23 2.70 2.45
CA TYR A 55 -5.44 3.43 2.10
C TYR A 55 -6.60 2.49 1.76
N GLY A 56 -6.30 1.45 0.98
CA GLY A 56 -7.32 0.49 0.57
C GLY A 56 -7.92 -0.28 1.75
N GLU A 57 -7.06 -0.75 2.66
CA GLU A 57 -7.52 -1.47 3.83
C GLU A 57 -8.36 -0.57 4.74
N LEU A 58 -7.90 0.66 4.95
CA LEU A 58 -8.62 1.61 5.78
C LEU A 58 -9.96 2.00 5.15
N SER A 59 -10.00 2.18 3.83
CA SER A 59 -11.24 2.51 3.13
C SER A 59 -12.29 1.41 3.28
N LEU A 60 -11.86 0.14 3.26
CA LEU A 60 -12.77 -0.98 3.52
C LEU A 60 -13.35 -0.91 4.94
N ALA A 61 -12.52 -0.60 5.92
CA ALA A 61 -12.96 -0.50 7.31
C ALA A 61 -13.92 0.68 7.53
N LEU A 62 -13.80 1.72 6.71
CA LEU A 62 -14.64 2.91 6.81
C LEU A 62 -15.90 2.84 5.94
N ARG A 63 -16.13 1.71 5.28
CA ARG A 63 -17.28 1.56 4.38
C ARG A 63 -18.58 1.85 5.13
N GLY A 64 -19.44 2.66 4.52
CA GLY A 64 -20.69 3.07 5.13
C GLY A 64 -20.59 4.28 6.04
N ARG A 65 -19.38 4.79 6.26
CA ARG A 65 -19.15 6.03 7.01
C ARG A 65 -18.82 7.15 6.04
N ASP A 66 -19.24 8.35 6.38
CA ASP A 66 -18.95 9.53 5.56
C ASP A 66 -17.61 10.14 6.01
N LEU A 67 -16.56 9.35 5.87
CA LEU A 67 -15.21 9.75 6.25
C LEU A 67 -14.24 9.40 5.13
N HIS A 68 -13.31 10.31 4.89
CA HIS A 68 -12.27 10.13 3.86
C HIS A 68 -10.91 10.16 4.53
N PRO A 69 -10.13 9.08 4.42
CA PRO A 69 -8.79 9.08 5.02
C PRO A 69 -7.82 9.93 4.21
N LYS A 70 -7.09 10.78 4.91
CA LYS A 70 -6.05 11.62 4.31
C LYS A 70 -4.73 11.31 4.99
N PRO A 71 -3.71 10.84 4.27
CA PRO A 71 -2.42 10.56 4.92
C PRO A 71 -1.80 11.86 5.41
N ILE A 72 -1.39 11.86 6.67
CA ILE A 72 -0.75 13.03 7.29
C ILE A 72 0.69 12.76 7.67
N SER A 73 1.10 11.51 7.76
CA SER A 73 2.51 11.16 7.89
C SER A 73 2.73 9.76 7.34
N VAL A 74 3.88 9.56 6.71
CA VAL A 74 4.28 8.28 6.14
C VAL A 74 5.74 8.06 6.50
N THR A 75 6.02 6.93 7.15
CA THR A 75 7.38 6.51 7.46
C THR A 75 7.62 5.18 6.80
N VAL A 76 8.64 5.08 5.95
CA VAL A 76 8.95 3.86 5.22
C VAL A 76 10.32 3.36 5.67
N ASP A 77 10.39 2.07 5.98
CA ASP A 77 11.65 1.39 6.26
C ASP A 77 11.94 0.44 5.10
N TYR A 78 13.08 0.64 4.44
CA TYR A 78 13.52 -0.22 3.35
C TYR A 78 14.45 -1.28 3.93
N LEU A 79 14.04 -2.53 3.83
CA LEU A 79 14.70 -3.65 4.50
C LEU A 79 15.57 -4.46 3.56
N LEU A 80 15.10 -4.67 2.32
CA LEU A 80 15.80 -5.43 1.28
C LEU A 80 15.60 -4.73 -0.05
N GLY A 81 16.54 -4.91 -0.98
CA GLY A 81 16.35 -4.40 -2.33
C GLY A 81 15.24 -5.16 -3.05
N GLY A 82 14.29 -4.42 -3.61
CA GLY A 82 13.26 -5.02 -4.46
C GLY A 82 13.83 -5.35 -5.83
N ARG A 83 13.51 -6.53 -6.34
CA ARG A 83 14.06 -7.02 -7.59
C ARG A 83 13.00 -7.03 -8.71
N ASP A 84 13.38 -7.58 -9.85
CA ASP A 84 12.58 -7.59 -11.08
C ASP A 84 11.51 -8.68 -11.06
N ARG A 85 10.55 -8.55 -10.17
CA ARG A 85 9.41 -9.45 -10.03
C ARG A 85 8.25 -8.70 -9.39
N ASP A 86 7.08 -9.34 -9.36
CA ASP A 86 5.91 -8.75 -8.72
C ASP A 86 6.17 -8.48 -7.25
N THR A 87 5.62 -7.38 -6.76
CA THR A 87 5.68 -7.01 -5.35
C THR A 87 4.28 -6.96 -4.79
N TYR A 88 4.08 -7.61 -3.66
CA TYR A 88 2.80 -7.71 -2.97
C TYR A 88 2.82 -6.82 -1.75
N ALA A 89 1.67 -6.25 -1.40
CA ALA A 89 1.54 -5.46 -0.18
C ALA A 89 0.20 -5.72 0.49
N ALA A 90 0.22 -5.66 1.81
CA ALA A 90 -0.97 -5.78 2.63
C ALA A 90 -0.83 -4.85 3.82
N ALA A 91 -1.94 -4.49 4.45
CA ALA A 91 -1.94 -3.55 5.55
C ALA A 91 -2.74 -4.08 6.73
N VAL A 92 -2.39 -3.60 7.91
CA VAL A 92 -3.08 -3.89 9.16
C VAL A 92 -3.41 -2.57 9.83
N ILE A 93 -4.67 -2.39 10.21
CA ILE A 93 -5.07 -1.20 10.96
C ILE A 93 -4.70 -1.45 12.41
N GLU A 94 -3.72 -0.69 12.90
CA GLU A 94 -3.25 -0.81 14.28
C GLU A 94 -4.21 -0.13 15.24
N ARG A 95 -4.77 1.01 14.83
CA ARG A 95 -5.72 1.74 15.64
C ARG A 95 -6.65 2.54 14.73
N LEU A 96 -7.94 2.46 15.02
CA LEU A 96 -8.95 3.25 14.33
C LEU A 96 -9.63 4.13 15.37
N GLY A 97 -9.17 5.37 15.46
CA GLY A 97 -9.73 6.35 16.38
C GLY A 97 -10.85 7.16 15.73
N ALA A 98 -11.33 8.16 16.45
CA ALA A 98 -12.39 9.03 15.93
C ALA A 98 -11.89 9.97 14.84
N ARG A 99 -10.65 10.42 14.92
CA ARG A 99 -10.08 11.39 13.99
C ARG A 99 -8.83 10.91 13.30
N ILE A 100 -8.10 9.99 13.92
CA ILE A 100 -6.81 9.52 13.44
C ILE A 100 -6.86 8.00 13.36
N ALA A 101 -6.36 7.45 12.26
CA ALA A 101 -6.11 6.03 12.13
C ALA A 101 -4.62 5.79 11.93
N ASN A 102 -4.11 4.75 12.59
CA ASN A 102 -2.73 4.32 12.45
C ASN A 102 -2.73 2.98 11.72
N VAL A 103 -2.03 2.92 10.60
CA VAL A 103 -2.03 1.74 9.73
C VAL A 103 -0.59 1.34 9.45
N GLU A 104 -0.33 0.04 9.48
CA GLU A 104 0.96 -0.51 9.11
C GLU A 104 0.81 -1.30 7.82
N ALA A 105 1.76 -1.15 6.90
CA ALA A 105 1.74 -1.86 5.63
C ALA A 105 3.08 -2.56 5.42
N PHE A 106 3.04 -3.71 4.75
CA PHE A 106 4.21 -4.52 4.47
C PHE A 106 4.24 -4.88 3.00
N ALA A 107 5.43 -4.84 2.40
CA ALA A 107 5.62 -5.25 1.01
C ALA A 107 6.62 -6.39 0.97
N TRP A 108 6.34 -7.38 0.11
CA TRP A 108 7.21 -8.55 -0.03
C TRP A 108 7.19 -9.02 -1.47
N GLN A 109 8.17 -9.84 -1.84
CA GLN A 109 8.24 -10.43 -3.17
C GLN A 109 8.19 -11.95 -3.13
N LYS A 110 9.10 -12.59 -2.41
CA LYS A 110 9.16 -14.06 -2.37
C LYS A 110 8.40 -14.64 -1.20
N ASP A 111 8.55 -14.04 -0.03
CA ASP A 111 8.04 -14.58 1.22
C ASP A 111 7.52 -13.44 2.07
N ARG A 112 6.25 -13.54 2.44
CA ARG A 112 5.61 -12.53 3.27
C ARG A 112 6.31 -12.34 4.61
N ALA A 113 6.92 -13.41 5.14
CA ALA A 113 7.66 -13.34 6.40
C ALA A 113 8.98 -12.59 6.28
N THR A 114 9.44 -12.31 5.04
CA THR A 114 10.66 -11.57 4.78
C THR A 114 10.36 -10.37 3.92
N PRO A 115 9.74 -9.32 4.49
CA PRO A 115 9.34 -8.16 3.69
C PRO A 115 10.54 -7.38 3.17
N ILE A 116 10.37 -6.75 2.01
CA ILE A 116 11.40 -5.86 1.45
C ILE A 116 11.26 -4.45 2.01
N ALA A 117 10.08 -4.10 2.51
CA ALA A 117 9.84 -2.78 3.10
C ALA A 117 8.61 -2.83 4.00
N SER A 118 8.54 -1.91 4.93
CA SER A 118 7.35 -1.70 5.75
C SER A 118 7.11 -0.20 5.89
N ALA A 119 5.87 0.16 6.22
CA ALA A 119 5.52 1.56 6.40
C ALA A 119 4.54 1.70 7.55
N ARG A 120 4.63 2.84 8.22
CA ARG A 120 3.60 3.29 9.16
C ARG A 120 3.01 4.57 8.60
N ILE A 121 1.70 4.57 8.51
CA ILE A 121 0.99 5.68 7.89
C ILE A 121 -0.11 6.11 8.84
N ASN A 122 -0.11 7.41 9.14
CA ASN A 122 -1.16 7.99 9.96
C ASN A 122 -2.10 8.76 9.04
N PHE A 123 -3.38 8.53 9.24
CA PHE A 123 -4.41 9.16 8.43
C PHE A 123 -5.29 10.04 9.30
N LEU A 124 -5.63 11.21 8.77
CA LEU A 124 -6.71 12.02 9.31
C LEU A 124 -8.02 11.52 8.71
N LEU A 125 -8.99 11.27 9.56
CA LEU A 125 -10.34 10.86 9.11
C LEU A 125 -11.19 12.10 9.06
N ALA A 126 -11.47 12.56 7.85
CA ALA A 126 -12.17 13.83 7.64
C ALA A 126 -13.49 13.60 6.94
N ALA A 127 -14.53 14.31 7.39
CA ALA A 127 -15.77 14.38 6.65
C ALA A 127 -15.62 15.41 5.53
N ASP A 128 -16.34 15.18 4.45
CA ASP A 128 -16.38 16.14 3.34
C ASP A 128 -17.31 17.29 3.66
#